data_1e4fb4bd632510b5c3964ded5f14d698
#
_entry.id   1e4fb4bd632510b5c3964ded5f14d698
#
_cell.length_a   1.000
_cell.length_b   1.000
_cell.length_c   1.000
_cell.angle_alpha   90.00
_cell.angle_beta   90.00
_cell.angle_gamma   90.00
#
_symmetry.space_group_name_H-M   'P 1'
#
loop_
_entity.id
_entity.type
_entity.pdbx_description
1 polymer ?
#
loop_
_entity_poly.entity_id
_entity_poly.type
_entity_poly.pdbx_seq_one_letter_code
_entity_poly.pdbx_strand_id
1 'polypeptide(L)'
;MRILDAIYSHFARRAALYIWLLAGVAVFGHYFYLSVNLTNSLPGTVFLIEKWAHPKKGELAAFVYGGGGPYPKGAFFLKILTGAQGDLVSAKDEGHGYHAFFVNGKFVGRAKPISSTGKPLTIGPTGVLPAGSYYMAAPNPDSLDSRYNWVGWVKDSQIIGRGVRIF
;
A
#
# COMPACT_ATOMS: atom_id res chain seq x y z
N MET A 1 -29.36 -25.05 -33.64
CA MET A 1 -30.43 -25.28 -32.65
C MET A 1 -29.95 -26.17 -31.49
N ARG A 2 -29.54 -27.40 -31.69
CA ARG A 2 -29.17 -28.35 -30.59
C ARG A 2 -28.08 -27.83 -29.59
N ILE A 3 -27.07 -27.07 -30.04
CA ILE A 3 -25.99 -26.56 -29.15
C ILE A 3 -26.52 -25.46 -28.23
N LEU A 4 -27.30 -24.54 -28.75
CA LEU A 4 -27.92 -23.45 -27.96
C LEU A 4 -28.86 -23.99 -26.89
N ASP A 5 -29.68 -25.01 -27.24
CA ASP A 5 -30.61 -25.65 -26.31
C ASP A 5 -29.84 -26.39 -25.18
N ALA A 6 -28.69 -27.00 -25.51
CA ALA A 6 -27.83 -27.66 -24.53
C ALA A 6 -27.20 -26.67 -23.58
N ILE A 7 -26.71 -25.54 -24.10
CA ILE A 7 -26.13 -24.44 -23.30
C ILE A 7 -27.20 -23.86 -22.37
N TYR A 8 -28.36 -23.51 -22.91
CA TYR A 8 -29.47 -22.99 -22.11
C TYR A 8 -29.90 -23.95 -20.99
N SER A 9 -30.08 -25.21 -21.32
CA SER A 9 -30.50 -26.23 -20.33
C SER A 9 -29.43 -26.47 -19.25
N HIS A 10 -28.13 -26.32 -19.59
CA HIS A 10 -27.04 -26.40 -18.62
C HIS A 10 -27.10 -25.23 -17.62
N PHE A 11 -27.20 -23.99 -18.12
CA PHE A 11 -27.31 -22.83 -17.26
C PHE A 11 -28.58 -22.80 -16.44
N ALA A 12 -29.72 -23.13 -17.04
CA ALA A 12 -31.00 -23.17 -16.33
C ALA A 12 -30.98 -24.16 -15.16
N ARG A 13 -30.43 -25.37 -15.36
CA ARG A 13 -30.34 -26.39 -14.29
C ARG A 13 -29.34 -26.01 -13.18
N ARG A 14 -28.37 -25.17 -13.44
CA ARG A 14 -27.35 -24.74 -12.49
C ARG A 14 -27.44 -23.27 -12.11
N ALA A 15 -28.52 -22.61 -12.43
CA ALA A 15 -28.71 -21.18 -12.20
C ALA A 15 -28.49 -20.80 -10.74
N ALA A 16 -29.00 -21.56 -9.79
CA ALA A 16 -28.79 -21.32 -8.36
C ALA A 16 -27.30 -21.37 -7.98
N LEU A 17 -26.56 -22.37 -8.50
CA LEU A 17 -25.11 -22.48 -8.26
C LEU A 17 -24.34 -21.24 -8.76
N TYR A 18 -24.67 -20.78 -9.98
CA TYR A 18 -24.01 -19.59 -10.54
C TYR A 18 -24.37 -18.32 -9.79
N ILE A 19 -25.62 -18.19 -9.36
CA ILE A 19 -26.06 -17.06 -8.53
C ILE A 19 -25.29 -17.03 -7.21
N TRP A 20 -25.17 -18.17 -6.51
CA TRP A 20 -24.42 -18.25 -5.27
C TRP A 20 -22.91 -17.96 -5.47
N LEU A 21 -22.32 -18.45 -6.56
CA LEU A 21 -20.94 -18.19 -6.91
C LEU A 21 -20.70 -16.68 -7.14
N LEU A 22 -21.58 -16.06 -7.95
CA LEU A 22 -21.50 -14.62 -8.22
C LEU A 22 -21.71 -13.79 -6.95
N ALA A 23 -22.67 -14.18 -6.11
CA ALA A 23 -22.89 -13.53 -4.82
C ALA A 23 -21.66 -13.66 -3.91
N GLY A 24 -21.03 -14.83 -3.85
CA GLY A 24 -19.81 -15.05 -3.09
C GLY A 24 -18.64 -14.18 -3.60
N VAL A 25 -18.45 -14.10 -4.92
CA VAL A 25 -17.43 -13.23 -5.54
C VAL A 25 -17.73 -11.76 -5.24
N ALA A 26 -19.00 -11.34 -5.33
CA ALA A 26 -19.38 -9.95 -5.03
C ALA A 26 -19.15 -9.62 -3.55
N VAL A 27 -19.52 -10.50 -2.63
CA VAL A 27 -19.27 -10.33 -1.19
C VAL A 27 -17.78 -10.28 -0.91
N PHE A 28 -17.01 -11.23 -1.47
CA PHE A 28 -15.55 -11.20 -1.32
C PHE A 28 -14.96 -9.88 -1.84
N GLY A 29 -15.30 -9.48 -3.06
CA GLY A 29 -14.81 -8.23 -3.68
C GLY A 29 -15.27 -6.96 -2.95
N HIS A 30 -16.35 -7.02 -2.16
CA HIS A 30 -16.78 -5.92 -1.28
C HIS A 30 -15.83 -5.74 -0.10
N TYR A 31 -15.37 -6.82 0.52
CA TYR A 31 -14.55 -6.78 1.73
C TYR A 31 -13.04 -6.90 1.47
N PHE A 32 -12.62 -7.44 0.34
CA PHE A 32 -11.22 -7.77 0.08
C PHE A 32 -10.76 -7.32 -1.31
N TYR A 33 -9.43 -7.06 -1.41
CA TYR A 33 -8.69 -7.02 -2.67
C TYR A 33 -7.55 -8.03 -2.66
N LEU A 34 -7.32 -8.69 -3.78
CA LEU A 34 -6.03 -9.35 -4.02
C LEU A 34 -5.09 -8.35 -4.71
N SER A 35 -3.92 -8.17 -4.14
CA SER A 35 -2.86 -7.30 -4.67
C SER A 35 -1.62 -8.12 -4.99
N VAL A 36 -1.08 -7.92 -6.19
CA VAL A 36 0.20 -8.52 -6.60
C VAL A 36 1.28 -7.46 -6.45
N ASN A 37 2.36 -7.81 -5.75
CA ASN A 37 3.51 -6.94 -5.60
C ASN A 37 4.34 -6.95 -6.88
N LEU A 38 4.26 -5.89 -7.65
CA LEU A 38 5.04 -5.69 -8.88
C LEU A 38 6.41 -5.08 -8.62
N THR A 39 6.68 -4.69 -7.37
CA THR A 39 7.94 -4.05 -6.95
C THR A 39 8.55 -4.83 -5.79
N ASN A 40 9.88 -4.85 -5.69
CA ASN A 40 10.56 -5.51 -4.58
C ASN A 40 10.53 -4.71 -3.27
N SER A 41 9.53 -3.84 -3.07
CA SER A 41 9.48 -2.96 -1.90
C SER A 41 9.17 -3.70 -0.59
N LEU A 42 8.45 -4.80 -0.68
CA LEU A 42 8.08 -5.67 0.46
C LEU A 42 8.41 -7.12 0.13
N PRO A 43 8.77 -7.94 1.12
CA PRO A 43 8.89 -9.37 0.94
C PRO A 43 7.51 -9.99 0.72
N GLY A 44 7.36 -10.76 -0.37
CA GLY A 44 6.11 -11.43 -0.76
C GLY A 44 5.58 -10.95 -2.11
N THR A 45 4.79 -11.81 -2.74
CA THR A 45 4.27 -11.59 -4.08
C THR A 45 2.78 -11.28 -4.08
N VAL A 46 2.00 -11.96 -3.22
CA VAL A 46 0.54 -11.82 -3.17
C VAL A 46 0.10 -11.39 -1.79
N PHE A 47 -0.74 -10.37 -1.75
CA PHE A 47 -1.29 -9.80 -0.52
C PHE A 47 -2.82 -9.73 -0.62
N LEU A 48 -3.48 -10.05 0.46
CA LEU A 48 -4.90 -9.79 0.68
C LEU A 48 -5.03 -8.44 1.38
N ILE A 49 -5.83 -7.55 0.84
CA ILE A 49 -6.16 -6.27 1.46
C ILE A 49 -7.55 -6.37 2.06
N GLU A 50 -7.63 -6.27 3.36
CA GLU A 50 -8.89 -6.20 4.12
C GLU A 50 -9.38 -4.76 4.11
N LYS A 51 -10.37 -4.48 3.26
CA LYS A 51 -11.01 -3.16 3.20
C LYS A 51 -11.67 -2.87 4.56
N TRP A 52 -11.68 -1.60 4.95
CA TRP A 52 -12.28 -1.15 6.21
C TRP A 52 -11.56 -1.60 7.49
N ALA A 53 -10.54 -2.46 7.39
CA ALA A 53 -9.67 -2.77 8.53
C ALA A 53 -8.62 -1.68 8.68
N HIS A 54 -8.58 -0.99 9.82
CA HIS A 54 -7.55 -0.01 10.12
C HIS A 54 -6.24 -0.73 10.49
N PRO A 55 -5.16 -0.51 9.71
CA PRO A 55 -3.87 -1.11 10.02
C PRO A 55 -3.30 -0.51 11.30
N LYS A 56 -2.67 -1.33 12.12
CA LYS A 56 -1.93 -0.93 13.32
C LYS A 56 -0.46 -0.71 12.98
N LYS A 57 0.24 -0.02 13.88
CA LYS A 57 1.69 0.17 13.78
C LYS A 57 2.41 -1.18 13.71
N GLY A 58 3.27 -1.34 12.70
CA GLY A 58 3.94 -2.59 12.35
C GLY A 58 3.22 -3.46 11.33
N GLU A 59 1.95 -3.20 11.05
CA GLU A 59 1.19 -3.93 10.04
C GLU A 59 1.34 -3.29 8.64
N LEU A 60 0.97 -4.06 7.62
CA LEU A 60 0.89 -3.56 6.25
C LEU A 60 -0.35 -2.69 6.08
N ALA A 61 -0.16 -1.50 5.54
CA ALA A 61 -1.20 -0.56 5.19
C ALA A 61 -1.26 -0.38 3.67
N ALA A 62 -2.44 -0.61 3.09
CA ALA A 62 -2.75 -0.25 1.72
C ALA A 62 -3.31 1.17 1.68
N PHE A 63 -2.79 2.02 0.80
CA PHE A 63 -3.23 3.40 0.68
C PHE A 63 -3.16 3.93 -0.74
N VAL A 64 -3.93 4.98 -1.01
CA VAL A 64 -3.96 5.69 -2.29
C VAL A 64 -2.82 6.69 -2.34
N TYR A 65 -1.98 6.60 -3.36
CA TYR A 65 -0.89 7.55 -3.60
C TYR A 65 -1.43 8.92 -4.03
N GLY A 66 -0.91 9.99 -3.41
CA GLY A 66 -1.35 11.37 -3.66
C GLY A 66 -0.90 11.96 -5.00
N GLY A 67 0.08 11.35 -5.67
CA GLY A 67 0.66 11.86 -6.92
C GLY A 67 1.89 12.74 -6.70
N GLY A 68 2.36 13.39 -7.77
CA GLY A 68 3.52 14.30 -7.76
C GLY A 68 4.87 13.63 -8.01
N GLY A 69 4.94 12.29 -8.08
CA GLY A 69 6.14 11.52 -8.34
C GLY A 69 6.02 10.64 -9.59
N PRO A 70 6.79 9.54 -9.68
CA PRO A 70 6.87 8.71 -10.89
C PRO A 70 5.63 7.86 -11.15
N TYR A 71 4.74 7.70 -10.17
CA TYR A 71 3.51 6.94 -10.29
C TYR A 71 2.30 7.86 -10.50
N PRO A 72 1.25 7.41 -11.18
CA PRO A 72 0.03 8.20 -11.35
C PRO A 72 -0.65 8.45 -9.99
N LYS A 73 -1.28 9.63 -9.86
CA LYS A 73 -2.18 9.90 -8.73
C LYS A 73 -3.28 8.84 -8.68
N GLY A 74 -3.56 8.32 -7.49
CA GLY A 74 -4.54 7.25 -7.30
C GLY A 74 -3.95 5.84 -7.36
N ALA A 75 -2.66 5.68 -7.66
CA ALA A 75 -2.00 4.38 -7.59
C ALA A 75 -2.09 3.79 -6.18
N PHE A 76 -2.27 2.47 -6.08
CA PHE A 76 -2.29 1.76 -4.81
C PHE A 76 -0.88 1.44 -4.34
N PHE A 77 -0.57 1.83 -3.13
CA PHE A 77 0.67 1.50 -2.45
C PHE A 77 0.40 0.61 -1.25
N LEU A 78 1.31 -0.34 -1.01
CA LEU A 78 1.34 -1.17 0.17
C LEU A 78 2.68 -0.98 0.87
N LYS A 79 2.66 -0.53 2.13
CA LYS A 79 3.84 -0.28 2.96
C LYS A 79 3.56 -0.69 4.41
N ILE A 80 4.60 -0.72 5.24
CA ILE A 80 4.47 -0.93 6.68
C ILE A 80 4.10 0.41 7.33
N LEU A 81 3.03 0.45 8.11
CA LEU A 81 2.69 1.58 8.97
C LEU A 81 3.71 1.63 10.11
N THR A 82 4.67 2.54 10.04
CA THR A 82 5.79 2.61 10.98
C THR A 82 5.59 3.68 12.03
N GLY A 83 4.85 4.75 11.71
CA GLY A 83 4.53 5.84 12.65
C GLY A 83 3.08 6.27 12.55
N ALA A 84 2.52 6.73 13.68
CA ALA A 84 1.16 7.23 13.81
C ALA A 84 1.15 8.53 14.63
N GLN A 85 -0.04 9.11 14.83
CA GLN A 85 -0.22 10.34 15.61
C GLN A 85 0.61 10.36 16.90
N GLY A 86 1.33 11.46 17.11
CA GLY A 86 2.18 11.69 18.29
C GLY A 86 3.60 11.11 18.17
N ASP A 87 3.88 10.24 17.19
CA ASP A 87 5.23 9.75 16.96
C ASP A 87 6.13 10.85 16.37
N LEU A 88 7.38 10.90 16.81
CA LEU A 88 8.39 11.83 16.31
C LEU A 88 9.13 11.21 15.12
N VAL A 89 9.01 11.84 13.97
CA VAL A 89 9.83 11.54 12.78
C VAL A 89 11.04 12.47 12.75
N SER A 90 12.24 11.92 12.66
CA SER A 90 13.47 12.69 12.52
C SER A 90 14.32 12.17 11.37
N ALA A 91 15.16 13.04 10.81
CA ALA A 91 16.13 12.70 9.79
C ALA A 91 17.51 13.23 10.21
N LYS A 92 18.52 12.40 10.02
CA LYS A 92 19.94 12.77 10.24
C LYS A 92 20.64 12.82 8.89
N ASP A 93 21.29 13.94 8.59
CA ASP A 93 22.13 14.06 7.39
C ASP A 93 23.36 13.14 7.54
N GLU A 94 23.63 12.35 6.52
CA GLU A 94 24.78 11.44 6.43
C GLU A 94 25.79 11.89 5.35
N GLY A 95 25.58 13.09 4.78
CA GLY A 95 26.40 13.63 3.71
C GLY A 95 25.98 13.16 2.31
N HIS A 96 26.47 13.84 1.29
CA HIS A 96 26.18 13.57 -0.13
C HIS A 96 24.68 13.48 -0.47
N GLY A 97 23.83 14.16 0.32
CA GLY A 97 22.36 14.16 0.14
C GLY A 97 21.64 12.91 0.66
N TYR A 98 22.33 12.02 1.37
CA TYR A 98 21.70 10.88 2.07
C TYR A 98 21.21 11.28 3.45
N HIS A 99 20.04 10.77 3.84
CA HIS A 99 19.45 11.06 5.15
C HIS A 99 18.94 9.77 5.79
N ALA A 100 19.40 9.48 6.99
CA ALA A 100 18.86 8.40 7.81
C ALA A 100 17.58 8.86 8.51
N PHE A 101 16.48 8.14 8.32
CA PHE A 101 15.18 8.43 8.94
C PHE A 101 14.93 7.56 10.17
N PHE A 102 14.30 8.16 11.18
CA PHE A 102 13.94 7.51 12.43
C PHE A 102 12.50 7.85 12.82
N VAL A 103 11.82 6.90 13.45
CA VAL A 103 10.53 7.11 14.13
C VAL A 103 10.71 6.76 15.59
N ASN A 104 10.51 7.73 16.47
CA ASN A 104 10.78 7.62 17.92
C ASN A 104 12.18 7.07 18.22
N GLY A 105 13.19 7.54 17.48
CA GLY A 105 14.59 7.13 17.61
C GLY A 105 14.91 5.75 16.99
N LYS A 106 13.94 5.00 16.51
CA LYS A 106 14.17 3.72 15.81
C LYS A 106 14.43 3.99 14.33
N PHE A 107 15.56 3.51 13.81
CA PHE A 107 15.90 3.60 12.39
C PHE A 107 14.86 2.90 11.51
N VAL A 108 14.39 3.59 10.47
CA VAL A 108 13.37 3.08 9.55
C VAL A 108 13.84 3.01 8.09
N GLY A 109 14.99 3.58 7.79
CA GLY A 109 15.58 3.51 6.46
C GLY A 109 16.34 4.78 6.08
N ARG A 110 16.99 4.72 4.93
CA ARG A 110 17.80 5.82 4.39
C ARG A 110 17.13 6.40 3.15
N ALA A 111 16.97 7.70 3.08
CA ALA A 111 16.59 8.43 1.86
C ALA A 111 17.83 8.70 1.02
N LYS A 112 17.69 8.57 -0.30
CA LYS A 112 18.72 8.82 -1.30
C LYS A 112 18.48 10.18 -1.98
N PRO A 113 19.50 10.87 -2.48
CA PRO A 113 19.32 12.11 -3.23
C PRO A 113 18.77 11.90 -4.65
N ILE A 114 18.96 10.68 -5.21
CA ILE A 114 18.61 10.36 -6.59
C ILE A 114 17.92 9.00 -6.64
N SER A 115 16.84 8.88 -7.41
CA SER A 115 16.14 7.63 -7.66
C SER A 115 16.96 6.67 -8.54
N SER A 116 16.55 5.40 -8.60
CA SER A 116 17.13 4.40 -9.53
C SER A 116 16.99 4.80 -11.01
N THR A 117 16.09 5.72 -11.34
CA THR A 117 15.87 6.26 -12.70
C THR A 117 16.58 7.61 -12.93
N GLY A 118 17.48 8.03 -12.02
CA GLY A 118 18.25 9.27 -12.14
C GLY A 118 17.49 10.56 -11.80
N LYS A 119 16.25 10.47 -11.28
CA LYS A 119 15.48 11.67 -10.90
C LYS A 119 15.89 12.16 -9.49
N PRO A 120 16.03 13.48 -9.28
CA PRO A 120 16.25 14.04 -7.95
C PRO A 120 15.12 13.66 -6.99
N LEU A 121 15.47 13.35 -5.76
CA LEU A 121 14.56 13.02 -4.69
C LEU A 121 14.68 14.05 -3.57
N THR A 122 13.54 14.57 -3.11
CA THR A 122 13.47 15.44 -1.94
C THR A 122 13.02 14.61 -0.74
N ILE A 123 13.67 14.80 0.40
CA ILE A 123 13.31 14.11 1.63
C ILE A 123 11.90 14.50 2.09
N GLY A 124 11.24 13.55 2.73
CA GLY A 124 9.92 13.71 3.32
C GLY A 124 9.95 14.62 4.57
N PRO A 125 8.75 15.02 5.05
CA PRO A 125 8.62 15.87 6.22
C PRO A 125 9.09 15.15 7.50
N THR A 126 9.62 15.95 8.44
CA THR A 126 10.03 15.54 9.79
C THR A 126 9.22 16.31 10.83
N GLY A 127 9.19 15.83 12.07
CA GLY A 127 8.44 16.41 13.17
C GLY A 127 7.48 15.43 13.81
N VAL A 128 6.61 15.93 14.69
CA VAL A 128 5.59 15.11 15.34
C VAL A 128 4.44 14.86 14.36
N LEU A 129 4.07 13.60 14.18
CA LEU A 129 2.95 13.20 13.32
C LEU A 129 1.62 13.76 13.86
N PRO A 130 0.92 14.60 13.08
CA PRO A 130 -0.37 15.14 13.51
C PRO A 130 -1.48 14.06 13.48
N ALA A 131 -2.62 14.40 14.08
CA ALA A 131 -3.81 13.55 14.05
C ALA A 131 -4.18 13.15 12.60
N GLY A 132 -4.61 11.90 12.41
CA GLY A 132 -4.99 11.37 11.11
C GLY A 132 -3.85 11.31 10.09
N SER A 133 -2.59 11.25 10.54
CA SER A 133 -1.41 11.13 9.68
C SER A 133 -0.53 9.96 10.10
N TYR A 134 0.04 9.30 9.09
CA TYR A 134 0.83 8.08 9.25
C TYR A 134 2.15 8.18 8.49
N TYR A 135 3.18 7.57 9.06
CA TYR A 135 4.47 7.37 8.41
C TYR A 135 4.55 5.94 7.87
N MET A 136 4.68 5.84 6.55
CA MET A 136 4.74 4.57 5.83
C MET A 136 6.17 4.31 5.38
N ALA A 137 6.70 3.12 5.66
CA ALA A 137 8.04 2.73 5.22
C ALA A 137 8.05 1.31 4.66
N ALA A 138 9.10 1.00 3.92
CA ALA A 138 9.37 -0.36 3.44
C ALA A 138 10.87 -0.68 3.63
N PRO A 139 11.21 -1.95 3.84
CA PRO A 139 12.59 -2.38 4.10
C PRO A 139 13.51 -2.18 2.89
N ASN A 140 12.97 -2.21 1.67
CA ASN A 140 13.79 -2.00 0.48
C ASN A 140 14.29 -0.54 0.41
N PRO A 141 15.61 -0.31 0.25
CA PRO A 141 16.19 1.03 0.17
C PRO A 141 15.72 1.83 -1.06
N ASP A 142 15.27 1.17 -2.12
CA ASP A 142 14.74 1.81 -3.34
C ASP A 142 13.23 2.06 -3.29
N SER A 143 12.58 1.72 -2.19
CA SER A 143 11.16 1.94 -2.03
C SER A 143 10.81 3.42 -1.98
N LEU A 144 9.81 3.83 -2.77
CA LEU A 144 9.17 5.12 -2.63
C LEU A 144 8.14 5.04 -1.49
N ASP A 145 8.41 5.78 -0.40
CA ASP A 145 7.60 5.81 0.82
C ASP A 145 7.75 7.15 1.55
N SER A 146 7.32 7.26 2.81
CA SER A 146 7.30 8.53 3.55
C SER A 146 8.67 9.18 3.80
N ARG A 147 9.77 8.47 3.50
CA ARG A 147 11.11 9.07 3.46
C ARG A 147 11.23 10.18 2.41
N TYR A 148 10.33 10.20 1.43
CA TYR A 148 10.34 11.14 0.30
C TYR A 148 9.10 12.02 0.28
N ASN A 149 9.29 13.28 -0.08
CA ASN A 149 8.23 14.28 -0.13
C ASN A 149 7.08 13.90 -1.09
N TRP A 150 7.35 13.12 -2.12
CA TRP A 150 6.31 12.62 -3.04
C TRP A 150 5.24 11.75 -2.35
N VAL A 151 5.58 11.07 -1.27
CA VAL A 151 4.61 10.34 -0.45
C VAL A 151 4.25 11.16 0.78
N GLY A 152 5.25 11.69 1.48
CA GLY A 152 5.08 12.44 2.70
C GLY A 152 4.37 11.64 3.79
N TRP A 153 3.63 12.33 4.63
CA TRP A 153 2.77 11.68 5.63
C TRP A 153 1.42 11.32 5.00
N VAL A 154 1.10 10.04 5.02
CA VAL A 154 -0.15 9.50 4.48
C VAL A 154 -1.30 9.89 5.41
N LYS A 155 -2.38 10.41 4.85
CA LYS A 155 -3.58 10.81 5.60
C LYS A 155 -4.51 9.62 5.80
N ASP A 156 -5.29 9.68 6.88
CA ASP A 156 -6.31 8.67 7.17
C ASP A 156 -7.25 8.42 5.99
N SER A 157 -7.66 9.49 5.32
CA SER A 157 -8.51 9.44 4.11
C SER A 157 -7.89 8.73 2.91
N GLN A 158 -6.58 8.48 2.92
CA GLN A 158 -5.89 7.74 1.86
C GLN A 158 -5.82 6.23 2.17
N ILE A 159 -6.07 5.82 3.43
CA ILE A 159 -6.01 4.41 3.83
C ILE A 159 -7.15 3.65 3.19
N ILE A 160 -6.81 2.53 2.53
CA ILE A 160 -7.77 1.60 1.93
C ILE A 160 -8.09 0.48 2.90
N GLY A 161 -7.09 -0.01 3.63
CA GLY A 161 -7.23 -1.13 4.53
C GLY A 161 -5.90 -1.74 4.96
N ARG A 162 -6.01 -2.85 5.69
CA ARG A 162 -4.88 -3.62 6.19
C ARG A 162 -4.44 -4.67 5.16
N GLY A 163 -3.12 -4.79 4.95
CA GLY A 163 -2.53 -5.83 4.12
C GLY A 163 -2.15 -7.07 4.91
N VAL A 164 -2.42 -8.24 4.37
CA VAL A 164 -1.95 -9.54 4.87
C VAL A 164 -1.19 -10.25 3.76
N ARG A 165 0.05 -10.68 4.04
CA ARG A 165 0.84 -11.44 3.07
C ARG A 165 0.29 -12.86 2.96
N ILE A 166 0.06 -13.34 1.74
CA ILE A 166 -0.36 -14.71 1.44
C ILE A 166 0.83 -15.53 0.93
N PHE A 167 1.62 -14.98 0.01
CA PHE A 167 2.83 -15.61 -0.57
C PHE A 167 3.97 -14.61 -0.69
#